data_1786202ae6ae5a1388474042e58f2eef
#
_entry.id   1786202ae6ae5a1388474042e58f2eef
#
_cell.length_a   1.000
_cell.length_b   1.000
_cell.length_c   1.000
_cell.angle_alpha   90.00
_cell.angle_beta   90.00
_cell.angle_gamma   90.00
#
_symmetry.space_group_name_H-M   'P 1'
#
loop_
_entity.id
_entity.type
_entity.pdbx_description
1 polymer ?
#
loop_
_entity_poly.entity_id
_entity_poly.type
_entity_poly.pdbx_seq_one_letter_code
_entity_poly.pdbx_strand_id
1 'polypeptide(L)'
;MLLKFSIMDLKRFLQLSSKRERSEVAEGCFSSVSYLYQLAGKHRYASALLATRIEKATHQVALRSNGRLSAVSRESMVRYPEIFANLNEEEIRP
;
A
#
# COMPACT_ATOMS: atom_id res chain seq x y z
N MET A 1 10.70 1.51 23.27
CA MET A 1 10.92 1.84 22.51
C MET A 1 10.08 1.96 21.66
N LEU A 2 10.17 2.35 21.05
CA LEU A 2 9.43 2.63 20.31
C LEU A 2 9.32 1.89 19.24
N LEU A 3 8.39 1.47 18.93
CA LEU A 3 8.15 0.85 17.91
C LEU A 3 8.08 1.63 16.88
N LYS A 4 8.68 1.51 16.00
CA LYS A 4 8.64 2.19 14.99
C LYS A 4 7.86 1.62 14.08
N PHE A 5 6.82 2.06 13.76
CA PHE A 5 6.14 1.67 12.70
C PHE A 5 6.71 2.35 11.62
N SER A 6 7.41 1.71 10.78
CA SER A 6 7.93 2.31 9.69
C SER A 6 6.87 2.65 8.79
N ILE A 7 6.51 3.85 8.59
CA ILE A 7 5.55 4.27 7.66
C ILE A 7 6.22 4.64 6.40
N MET A 8 5.81 4.04 5.32
CA MET A 8 6.39 4.30 4.02
C MET A 8 5.26 4.64 3.08
N ASP A 9 5.37 5.74 2.33
CA ASP A 9 4.34 6.03 1.35
C ASP A 9 4.59 5.23 0.07
N LEU A 10 3.63 5.21 -0.83
CA LEU A 10 3.73 4.38 -2.02
C LEU A 10 4.88 4.81 -2.90
N LYS A 11 5.13 6.11 -3.01
CA LYS A 11 6.23 6.59 -3.83
C LYS A 11 7.56 6.02 -3.35
N ARG A 12 7.79 6.06 -2.05
CA ARG A 12 9.02 5.56 -1.48
C ARG A 12 9.13 4.04 -1.65
N PHE A 13 8.02 3.35 -1.45
CA PHE A 13 8.01 1.91 -1.63
C PHE A 13 8.42 1.56 -3.06
N LEU A 14 7.84 2.25 -4.05
CA LEU A 14 8.15 1.94 -5.43
C LEU A 14 9.60 2.30 -5.78
N GLN A 15 10.14 3.33 -5.15
CA GLN A 15 11.52 3.70 -5.39
C GLN A 15 12.50 2.66 -4.86
N LEU A 16 12.18 2.05 -3.73
CA LEU A 16 13.09 1.11 -3.10
C LEU A 16 12.89 -0.33 -3.52
N SER A 17 11.75 -0.63 -4.13
CA SER A 17 11.45 -2.01 -4.50
C SER A 17 12.07 -2.38 -5.84
N SER A 18 12.29 -3.67 -6.05
CA SER A 18 12.78 -4.16 -7.32
C SER A 18 11.62 -4.25 -8.31
N LYS A 19 11.95 -4.44 -9.58
CA LYS A 19 10.93 -4.61 -10.59
C LYS A 19 10.02 -5.78 -10.27
N ARG A 20 10.60 -6.88 -9.78
CA ARG A 20 9.83 -8.05 -9.43
C ARG A 20 8.89 -7.76 -8.28
N GLU A 21 9.39 -7.04 -7.28
CA GLU A 21 8.57 -6.70 -6.12
C GLU A 21 7.40 -5.81 -6.52
N ARG A 22 7.63 -4.86 -7.42
CA ARG A 22 6.55 -4.00 -7.90
C ARG A 22 5.49 -4.79 -8.63
N SER A 23 5.92 -5.77 -9.42
CA SER A 23 4.98 -6.63 -10.13
C SER A 23 4.18 -7.49 -9.17
N GLU A 24 4.83 -7.99 -8.12
CA GLU A 24 4.12 -8.80 -7.13
C GLU A 24 3.04 -7.99 -6.42
N VAL A 25 3.34 -6.74 -6.09
CA VAL A 25 2.34 -5.89 -5.46
C VAL A 25 1.17 -5.66 -6.41
N ALA A 26 1.46 -5.35 -7.68
CA ALA A 26 0.42 -5.09 -8.65
C ALA A 26 -0.49 -6.29 -8.81
N GLU A 27 0.09 -7.48 -8.90
CA GLU A 27 -0.71 -8.69 -9.02
C GLU A 27 -1.53 -8.95 -7.77
N GLY A 28 -0.95 -8.72 -6.61
CA GLY A 28 -1.64 -8.99 -5.34
C GLY A 28 -2.83 -8.08 -5.12
N CYS A 29 -2.84 -6.90 -5.71
CA CYS A 29 -3.95 -5.98 -5.55
C CYS A 29 -4.82 -5.88 -6.81
N PHE A 30 -4.59 -6.77 -7.79
CA PHE A 30 -5.35 -6.82 -9.04
C PHE A 30 -5.27 -5.50 -9.82
N SER A 31 -4.08 -4.94 -9.88
CA SER A 31 -3.87 -3.68 -10.56
C SER A 31 -2.62 -3.79 -11.45
N SER A 32 -2.08 -2.68 -11.88
CA SER A 32 -0.89 -2.67 -12.71
C SER A 32 0.17 -1.80 -12.08
N VAL A 33 1.42 -2.04 -12.43
CA VAL A 33 2.52 -1.22 -11.94
C VAL A 33 2.32 0.23 -12.38
N SER A 34 1.83 0.43 -13.61
CA SER A 34 1.55 1.76 -14.11
C SER A 34 0.55 2.51 -13.24
N TYR A 35 -0.51 1.82 -12.82
CA TYR A 35 -1.51 2.47 -11.98
C TYR A 35 -0.94 2.79 -10.58
N LEU A 36 -0.08 1.92 -10.08
CA LEU A 36 0.57 2.21 -8.79
C LEU A 36 1.39 3.50 -8.88
N TYR A 37 2.07 3.73 -10.00
CA TYR A 37 2.81 4.97 -10.17
C TYR A 37 1.89 6.17 -10.24
N GLN A 38 0.70 6.03 -10.81
CA GLN A 38 -0.26 7.14 -10.84
C GLN A 38 -0.73 7.49 -9.43
N LEU A 39 -0.97 6.47 -8.61
CA LEU A 39 -1.33 6.71 -7.21
C LEU A 39 -0.18 7.35 -6.45
N ALA A 40 1.04 6.87 -6.69
CA ALA A 40 2.21 7.39 -6.01
C ALA A 40 2.44 8.86 -6.34
N GLY A 41 2.12 9.27 -7.57
CA GLY A 41 2.27 10.64 -8.00
C GLY A 41 1.09 11.53 -7.63
N LYS A 42 0.10 10.97 -6.96
CA LYS A 42 -1.10 11.69 -6.53
C LYS A 42 -1.95 12.18 -7.70
N HIS A 43 -1.79 11.53 -8.84
CA HIS A 43 -2.65 11.83 -9.97
C HIS A 43 -4.01 11.19 -9.82
N ARG A 44 -4.12 10.19 -8.94
CA ARG A 44 -5.36 9.52 -8.66
C ARG A 44 -5.37 9.11 -7.21
N TYR A 45 -6.55 8.83 -6.68
CA TYR A 45 -6.69 8.29 -5.34
C TYR A 45 -7.30 6.91 -5.45
N ALA A 46 -6.92 6.03 -4.55
CA ALA A 46 -7.46 4.67 -4.54
C ALA A 46 -8.81 4.65 -3.82
N SER A 47 -9.64 3.69 -4.19
CA SER A 47 -10.85 3.41 -3.40
C SER A 47 -10.42 2.76 -2.09
N ALA A 48 -11.33 2.70 -1.14
CA ALA A 48 -11.03 2.06 0.14
C ALA A 48 -10.62 0.60 -0.05
N LEU A 49 -11.29 -0.10 -0.93
CA LEU A 49 -10.98 -1.51 -1.18
C LEU A 49 -9.61 -1.67 -1.83
N LEU A 50 -9.32 -0.87 -2.85
CA LEU A 50 -8.04 -0.97 -3.51
C LEU A 50 -6.91 -0.59 -2.56
N ALA A 51 -7.10 0.46 -1.77
CA ALA A 51 -6.08 0.88 -0.82
C ALA A 51 -5.79 -0.22 0.20
N THR A 52 -6.83 -0.92 0.65
CA THR A 52 -6.65 -2.02 1.58
C THR A 52 -5.90 -3.17 0.92
N ARG A 53 -6.20 -3.45 -0.34
CA ARG A 53 -5.49 -4.50 -1.07
C ARG A 53 -4.02 -4.14 -1.28
N ILE A 54 -3.73 -2.88 -1.55
CA ILE A 54 -2.35 -2.43 -1.72
C ILE A 54 -1.60 -2.52 -0.39
N GLU A 55 -2.25 -2.15 0.70
CA GLU A 55 -1.61 -2.25 2.00
C GLU A 55 -1.24 -3.71 2.29
N LYS A 56 -2.16 -4.64 2.04
CA LYS A 56 -1.87 -6.05 2.27
C LYS A 56 -0.77 -6.57 1.35
N ALA A 57 -0.82 -6.20 0.08
CA ALA A 57 0.18 -6.67 -0.88
C ALA A 57 1.57 -6.12 -0.55
N THR A 58 1.66 -4.84 -0.18
CA THR A 58 2.95 -4.26 0.18
C THR A 58 3.47 -4.87 1.48
N HIS A 59 2.56 -5.21 2.40
CA HIS A 59 2.96 -5.87 3.63
C HIS A 59 3.58 -7.25 3.35
N GLN A 60 2.96 -8.02 2.46
CA GLN A 60 3.47 -9.34 2.12
C GLN A 60 4.86 -9.26 1.49
N VAL A 61 5.05 -8.30 0.59
CA VAL A 61 6.36 -8.14 -0.04
C VAL A 61 7.38 -7.63 0.99
N ALA A 62 6.96 -6.73 1.86
CA ALA A 62 7.86 -6.18 2.88
C ALA A 62 8.38 -7.26 3.82
N LEU A 63 7.53 -8.24 4.14
CA LEU A 63 7.95 -9.31 5.04
C LEU A 63 9.10 -10.12 4.47
N ARG A 64 9.23 -10.15 3.16
CA ARG A 64 10.30 -10.91 2.51
C ARG A 64 11.50 -10.04 2.14
N SER A 65 11.51 -8.78 2.57
CA SER A 65 12.52 -7.83 2.13
C SER A 65 13.66 -7.64 3.11
N ASN A 66 13.67 -8.39 4.21
CA ASN A 66 14.70 -8.28 5.24
C ASN A 66 14.78 -6.86 5.83
N GLY A 67 13.64 -6.26 6.02
CA GLY A 67 13.57 -4.94 6.66
C GLY A 67 13.78 -3.78 5.72
N ARG A 68 14.01 -4.06 4.44
CA ARG A 68 14.27 -3.00 3.47
C ARG A 68 13.01 -2.21 3.11
N LEU A 69 11.87 -2.89 3.09
CA LEU A 69 10.59 -2.29 2.74
C LEU A 69 9.62 -2.36 3.90
N SER A 70 8.65 -1.47 3.90
CA SER A 70 7.57 -1.47 4.88
C SER A 70 6.25 -1.38 4.15
N ALA A 71 5.18 -1.83 4.78
CA ALA A 71 3.86 -1.75 4.18
C ALA A 71 3.47 -0.30 3.96
N VAL A 72 2.65 -0.06 2.93
CA VAL A 72 2.15 1.27 2.63
C VAL A 72 0.75 1.36 3.24
N SER A 73 0.52 2.34 4.10
CA SER A 73 -0.77 2.42 4.79
C SER A 73 -1.88 2.79 3.83
N ARG A 74 -3.04 2.20 4.03
CA ARG A 74 -4.19 2.48 3.18
C ARG A 74 -4.63 3.93 3.28
N GLU A 75 -4.45 4.53 4.45
CA GLU A 75 -4.83 5.93 4.66
C GLU A 75 -4.04 6.87 3.76
N SER A 76 -2.84 6.50 3.39
CA SER A 76 -2.00 7.38 2.59
C SER A 76 -2.40 7.43 1.13
N MET A 77 -3.29 6.55 0.70
CA MET A 77 -3.62 6.42 -0.71
C MET A 77 -5.03 6.84 -1.09
N VAL A 78 -5.86 7.17 -0.12
CA VAL A 78 -7.24 7.57 -0.39
C VAL A 78 -7.40 9.06 -0.20
N ARG A 79 -8.47 9.60 -0.80
CA ARG A 79 -8.70 11.04 -0.71
C ARG A 79 -9.17 11.46 0.66
N TYR A 80 -9.98 10.64 1.31
CA TYR A 80 -10.54 10.95 2.62
C TYR A 80 -10.17 9.85 3.61
N PRO A 81 -8.98 9.91 4.19
CA PRO A 81 -8.50 8.81 5.05
C PRO A 81 -9.34 8.58 6.29
N GLU A 82 -10.11 9.58 6.70
CA GLU A 82 -10.95 9.42 7.88
C GLU A 82 -12.03 8.35 7.70
N ILE A 83 -12.28 7.91 6.47
CA ILE A 83 -13.24 6.84 6.27
C ILE A 83 -12.85 5.58 7.01
N PHE A 84 -11.57 5.36 7.21
CA PHE A 84 -11.10 4.15 7.89
C PHE A 84 -11.30 4.23 9.41
N ALA A 85 -11.44 5.42 9.94
CA ALA A 85 -11.64 5.58 11.38
C ALA A 85 -13.00 5.07 11.82
N ASN A 86 -13.97 5.03 10.91
CA ASN A 86 -15.33 4.62 11.25
C ASN A 86 -15.70 3.24 10.77
N LEU A 87 -14.72 2.49 10.23
CA LEU A 87 -14.99 1.14 9.76
C LEU A 87 -14.27 0.17 10.65
N ASN A 88 -14.88 -0.98 10.92
CA ASN A 88 -14.11 -2.00 11.57
C ASN A 88 -13.58 -2.92 10.47
N GLU A 89 -12.61 -3.74 10.85
CA GLU A 89 -11.93 -4.56 9.88
C GLU A 89 -12.85 -5.51 9.15
N GLU A 90 -13.88 -5.95 9.81
CA GLU A 90 -14.78 -6.91 9.20
C GLU A 90 -15.58 -6.34 8.07
N GLU A 91 -15.80 -5.04 8.08
CA GLU A 91 -16.63 -4.39 7.06
C GLU A 91 -15.90 -4.25 5.73
N ILE A 92 -14.58 -4.24 5.75
CA ILE A 92 -13.84 -4.10 4.52
C ILE A 92 -13.07 -5.34 4.14
N ARG A 93 -13.23 -6.40 4.90
CA ARG A 93 -12.56 -7.63 4.60
C ARG A 93 -13.25 -8.30 3.45
N PRO A 94 -12.55 -8.77 2.46
CA PRO A 94 -13.18 -9.40 1.29
C PRO A 94 -13.88 -10.69 1.65
#